data_b0c1ec5fb1fd33c1429b59f6bfdadb54
#
_entry.id   b0c1ec5fb1fd33c1429b59f6bfdadb54
#
_cell.length_a   1.000
_cell.length_b   1.000
_cell.length_c   1.000
_cell.angle_alpha   90.00
_cell.angle_beta   90.00
_cell.angle_gamma   90.00
#
_symmetry.space_group_name_H-M   'P 1'
#
loop_
_entity.id
_entity.type
_entity.pdbx_description
1 polymer ?
#
loop_
_entity_poly.entity_id
_entity_poly.type
_entity_poly.pdbx_seq_one_letter_code
_entity_poly.pdbx_strand_id
1 'polypeptide(L)'
;METIARLQANTVLVFQGVLELFNIYTSHIRPFISEAFKLERSAVWTNTTLFIKEDKKWFLVNNFELFHLIKSPDVGFNVLKQKVSVRYITRDDFNFDLCFYELVELIAQHNKKLDIKLIYKHLKKILDKQMTQRLFSKNIFAVTKFCELINITEQAYYARHSGASL
;
A
#
# COMPACT_ATOMS: atom_id res chain seq x y z
N MET A 1 -17.10 2.25 -12.29
CA MET A 1 -16.31 3.42 -11.85
C MET A 1 -17.07 4.25 -10.84
N GLU A 2 -16.38 4.75 -9.85
CA GLU A 2 -16.96 5.62 -8.82
C GLU A 2 -16.26 6.96 -8.78
N THR A 3 -16.99 8.03 -8.47
CA THR A 3 -16.36 9.35 -8.24
C THR A 3 -15.83 9.44 -6.81
N ILE A 4 -14.84 10.29 -6.60
CA ILE A 4 -14.32 10.56 -5.25
C ILE A 4 -15.44 11.08 -4.34
N ALA A 5 -16.29 11.97 -4.86
CA ALA A 5 -17.44 12.50 -4.10
C ALA A 5 -18.36 11.38 -3.59
N ARG A 6 -18.65 10.39 -4.43
CA ARG A 6 -19.50 9.27 -4.04
C ARG A 6 -18.84 8.40 -2.98
N LEU A 7 -17.52 8.16 -3.11
CA LEU A 7 -16.78 7.42 -2.10
C LEU A 7 -16.77 8.15 -0.76
N GLN A 8 -16.61 9.47 -0.75
CA GLN A 8 -16.69 10.28 0.47
C GLN A 8 -18.07 10.22 1.14
N ALA A 9 -19.13 10.08 0.35
CA ALA A 9 -20.50 9.99 0.88
C ALA A 9 -20.82 8.65 1.55
N ASN A 10 -19.95 7.66 1.42
CA ASN A 10 -20.12 6.34 2.00
C ASN A 10 -19.19 6.12 3.20
N THR A 11 -19.52 5.15 4.05
CA THR A 11 -18.65 4.74 5.15
C THR A 11 -17.56 3.83 4.60
N VAL A 12 -16.36 4.39 4.40
CA VAL A 12 -15.19 3.64 3.91
C VAL A 12 -14.22 3.39 5.06
N LEU A 13 -13.84 2.13 5.22
CA LEU A 13 -12.89 1.65 6.22
C LEU A 13 -11.79 0.85 5.50
N VAL A 14 -10.65 0.65 6.16
CA VAL A 14 -9.61 -0.26 5.65
C VAL A 14 -9.97 -1.70 6.04
N PHE A 15 -9.86 -2.62 5.09
CA PHE A 15 -10.10 -4.04 5.35
C PHE A 15 -9.08 -4.59 6.33
N GLN A 16 -9.56 -5.35 7.33
CA GLN A 16 -8.71 -5.89 8.40
C GLN A 16 -7.54 -6.73 7.87
N GLY A 17 -7.76 -7.49 6.81
CA GLY A 17 -6.74 -8.35 6.21
C GLY A 17 -5.54 -7.61 5.63
N VAL A 18 -5.63 -6.30 5.38
CA VAL A 18 -4.53 -5.46 4.87
C VAL A 18 -4.13 -4.34 5.82
N LEU A 19 -4.70 -4.30 7.01
CA LEU A 19 -4.50 -3.18 7.94
C LEU A 19 -3.01 -2.97 8.28
N GLU A 20 -2.25 -4.02 8.48
CA GLU A 20 -0.81 -3.92 8.78
C GLU A 20 -0.02 -3.35 7.60
N LEU A 21 -0.33 -3.77 6.36
CA LEU A 21 0.26 -3.18 5.15
C LEU A 21 -0.12 -1.72 5.00
N PHE A 22 -1.38 -1.39 5.25
CA PHE A 22 -1.86 -0.01 5.23
C PHE A 22 -1.11 0.86 6.26
N ASN A 23 -0.85 0.34 7.44
CA ASN A 23 -0.10 1.06 8.47
C ASN A 23 1.35 1.31 8.07
N ILE A 24 2.01 0.36 7.41
CA ILE A 24 3.35 0.57 6.84
C ILE A 24 3.30 1.68 5.79
N TYR A 25 2.34 1.64 4.88
CA TYR A 25 2.16 2.67 3.87
C TYR A 25 2.00 4.05 4.51
N THR A 26 1.07 4.18 5.43
CA THR A 26 0.72 5.46 6.07
C THR A 26 1.87 6.05 6.87
N SER A 27 2.61 5.21 7.62
CA SER A 27 3.65 5.68 8.54
C SER A 27 5.03 5.77 7.92
N HIS A 28 5.35 4.90 6.96
CA HIS A 28 6.73 4.74 6.49
C HIS A 28 6.93 5.01 5.00
N ILE A 29 5.87 5.18 4.23
CA ILE A 29 5.97 5.43 2.79
C ILE A 29 5.33 6.76 2.44
N ARG A 30 4.07 6.94 2.75
CA ARG A 30 3.28 8.12 2.38
C ARG A 30 3.93 9.46 2.75
N PRO A 31 4.51 9.65 3.95
CA PRO A 31 5.11 10.94 4.33
C PRO A 31 6.31 11.34 3.46
N PHE A 32 6.93 10.38 2.78
CA PHE A 32 8.15 10.56 1.98
C PHE A 32 7.89 10.62 0.48
N ILE A 33 6.65 10.47 0.04
CA ILE A 33 6.24 10.57 -1.36
C ILE A 33 5.79 12.01 -1.63
N SER A 34 6.16 12.58 -2.79
CA SER A 34 5.78 13.95 -3.15
C SER A 34 4.26 14.09 -3.32
N GLU A 35 3.72 15.27 -3.00
CA GLU A 35 2.31 15.58 -3.22
C GLU A 35 1.92 15.48 -4.70
N ALA A 36 2.79 15.92 -5.62
CA ALA A 36 2.55 15.77 -7.05
C ALA A 36 2.36 14.31 -7.45
N PHE A 37 3.20 13.39 -6.91
CA PHE A 37 3.05 11.96 -7.18
C PHE A 37 1.71 11.42 -6.65
N LYS A 38 1.35 11.79 -5.43
CA LYS A 38 0.08 11.35 -4.83
C LYS A 38 -1.13 11.79 -5.62
N LEU A 39 -1.12 13.02 -6.14
CA LEU A 39 -2.26 13.61 -6.83
C LEU A 39 -2.30 13.30 -8.34
N GLU A 40 -1.14 13.25 -9.00
CA GLU A 40 -1.07 13.19 -10.47
C GLU A 40 -0.68 11.83 -11.01
N ARG A 41 0.16 11.08 -10.31
CA ARG A 41 0.77 9.86 -10.81
C ARG A 41 0.53 8.64 -9.92
N SER A 42 -0.29 8.78 -8.90
CA SER A 42 -0.52 7.66 -7.99
C SER A 42 -1.33 6.56 -8.65
N ALA A 43 -1.16 5.35 -8.13
CA ALA A 43 -1.94 4.18 -8.52
C ALA A 43 -3.46 4.37 -8.33
N VAL A 44 -3.88 5.39 -7.58
CA VAL A 44 -5.29 5.75 -7.38
C VAL A 44 -6.04 5.87 -8.70
N TRP A 45 -5.41 6.48 -9.71
CA TRP A 45 -6.06 6.75 -11.00
C TRP A 45 -5.89 5.64 -12.02
N THR A 46 -4.85 4.82 -11.88
CA THR A 46 -4.47 3.81 -12.89
C THR A 46 -4.85 2.39 -12.49
N ASN A 47 -4.84 2.09 -11.20
CA ASN A 47 -5.15 0.75 -10.71
C ASN A 47 -6.63 0.62 -10.36
N THR A 48 -7.14 -0.59 -10.50
CA THR A 48 -8.50 -0.90 -10.01
C THR A 48 -8.47 -1.06 -8.50
N THR A 49 -9.28 -0.26 -7.81
CA THR A 49 -9.44 -0.36 -6.38
C THR A 49 -10.45 -1.45 -6.03
N LEU A 50 -10.07 -2.31 -5.10
CA LEU A 50 -10.90 -3.40 -4.61
C LEU A 50 -11.59 -3.00 -3.31
N PHE A 51 -12.90 -3.22 -3.25
CA PHE A 51 -13.71 -3.04 -2.06
C PHE A 51 -14.48 -4.30 -1.71
N ILE A 52 -14.61 -4.54 -0.42
CA ILE A 52 -15.57 -5.51 0.13
C ILE A 52 -16.73 -4.71 0.71
N LYS A 53 -17.95 -4.95 0.24
CA LYS A 53 -19.17 -4.30 0.76
C LYS A 53 -19.88 -5.19 1.75
N GLU A 54 -20.06 -4.71 2.98
CA GLU A 54 -20.81 -5.41 4.03
C GLU A 54 -21.54 -4.40 4.90
N ASP A 55 -22.80 -4.66 5.22
CA ASP A 55 -23.61 -3.87 6.17
C ASP A 55 -23.52 -2.34 5.94
N LYS A 56 -23.65 -1.90 4.70
CA LYS A 56 -23.54 -0.48 4.29
C LYS A 56 -22.15 0.12 4.48
N LYS A 57 -21.14 -0.70 4.77
CA LYS A 57 -19.74 -0.28 4.86
C LYS A 57 -18.96 -0.78 3.65
N TRP A 58 -18.00 0.01 3.24
CA TRP A 58 -17.10 -0.32 2.15
C TRP A 58 -15.69 -0.48 2.72
N PHE A 59 -15.14 -1.69 2.64
CA PHE A 59 -13.81 -1.98 3.13
C PHE A 59 -12.81 -1.94 1.98
N LEU A 60 -11.91 -0.96 2.01
CA LEU A 60 -10.85 -0.81 1.03
C LEU A 60 -9.79 -1.89 1.23
N VAL A 61 -9.40 -2.55 0.14
CA VAL A 61 -8.48 -3.68 0.15
C VAL A 61 -7.09 -3.30 -0.37
N ASN A 62 -7.00 -2.45 -1.36
CA ASN A 62 -5.75 -2.00 -1.95
C ASN A 62 -5.79 -0.50 -2.26
N ASN A 63 -4.77 0.03 -2.95
CA ASN A 63 -4.77 1.44 -3.36
C ASN A 63 -4.87 2.40 -2.16
N PHE A 64 -3.97 2.26 -1.21
CA PHE A 64 -4.07 2.89 0.12
C PHE A 64 -4.13 4.42 0.09
N GLU A 65 -3.52 5.08 -0.89
CA GLU A 65 -3.63 6.53 -1.03
C GLU A 65 -5.07 6.99 -1.28
N LEU A 66 -5.87 6.16 -1.93
CA LEU A 66 -7.30 6.47 -2.13
C LEU A 66 -8.03 6.65 -0.79
N PHE A 67 -7.70 5.85 0.22
CA PHE A 67 -8.29 6.02 1.55
C PHE A 67 -7.99 7.40 2.13
N HIS A 68 -6.74 7.85 2.04
CA HIS A 68 -6.33 9.18 2.51
C HIS A 68 -7.03 10.30 1.72
N LEU A 69 -7.16 10.13 0.41
CA LEU A 69 -7.88 11.08 -0.43
C LEU A 69 -9.37 11.17 -0.05
N ILE A 70 -10.02 10.03 0.17
CA ILE A 70 -11.44 9.98 0.60
C ILE A 70 -11.63 10.68 1.96
N LYS A 71 -10.69 10.50 2.88
CA LYS A 71 -10.76 11.07 4.25
C LYS A 71 -10.28 12.51 4.33
N SER A 72 -9.71 13.07 3.27
CA SER A 72 -9.25 14.45 3.25
C SER A 72 -10.43 15.43 3.19
N PRO A 73 -10.52 16.42 4.11
CA PRO A 73 -11.60 17.40 4.10
C PRO A 73 -11.44 18.47 2.99
N ASP A 74 -10.22 18.64 2.48
CA ASP A 74 -9.87 19.75 1.58
C ASP A 74 -9.67 19.31 0.14
N VAL A 75 -10.37 18.27 -0.30
CA VAL A 75 -10.31 17.80 -1.69
C VAL A 75 -10.98 18.80 -2.62
N GLY A 76 -10.24 19.30 -3.60
CA GLY A 76 -10.74 20.27 -4.57
C GLY A 76 -11.86 19.71 -5.45
N PHE A 77 -12.71 20.62 -5.95
CA PHE A 77 -13.88 20.26 -6.76
C PHE A 77 -13.53 19.41 -7.99
N ASN A 78 -12.41 19.70 -8.66
CA ASN A 78 -11.99 18.94 -9.82
C ASN A 78 -11.63 17.49 -9.47
N VAL A 79 -11.03 17.27 -8.30
CA VAL A 79 -10.69 15.92 -7.80
C VAL A 79 -11.94 15.15 -7.41
N LEU A 80 -12.92 15.83 -6.79
CA LEU A 80 -14.19 15.18 -6.39
C LEU A 80 -14.94 14.58 -7.57
N LYS A 81 -14.82 15.17 -8.76
CA LYS A 81 -15.46 14.67 -9.97
C LYS A 81 -14.70 13.54 -10.66
N GLN A 82 -13.44 13.34 -10.31
CA GLN A 82 -12.64 12.30 -10.94
C GLN A 82 -13.18 10.92 -10.59
N LYS A 83 -13.08 10.03 -11.57
CA LYS A 83 -13.56 8.65 -11.45
C LYS A 83 -12.37 7.73 -11.20
N VAL A 84 -12.57 6.81 -10.28
CA VAL A 84 -11.62 5.71 -10.03
C VAL A 84 -12.25 4.39 -10.47
N SER A 85 -11.42 3.51 -11.01
CA SER A 85 -11.85 2.16 -11.33
C SER A 85 -12.06 1.39 -10.03
N VAL A 86 -13.24 0.83 -9.85
CA VAL A 86 -13.61 0.09 -8.63
C VAL A 86 -14.16 -1.27 -9.01
N ARG A 87 -13.77 -2.27 -8.25
CA ARG A 87 -14.30 -3.62 -8.32
C ARG A 87 -14.68 -4.09 -6.91
N TYR A 88 -15.84 -4.70 -6.81
CA TYR A 88 -16.32 -5.28 -5.55
C TYR A 88 -15.97 -6.76 -5.51
N ILE A 89 -15.40 -7.20 -4.40
CA ILE A 89 -15.04 -8.59 -4.16
C ILE A 89 -15.67 -9.08 -2.86
N THR A 90 -15.71 -10.39 -2.68
CA THR A 90 -16.09 -11.01 -1.41
C THR A 90 -14.86 -11.23 -0.53
N ARG A 91 -15.06 -11.56 0.76
CA ARG A 91 -13.96 -11.94 1.65
C ARG A 91 -13.18 -13.16 1.13
N ASP A 92 -13.87 -14.10 0.51
CA ASP A 92 -13.25 -15.31 -0.02
C ASP A 92 -12.36 -15.03 -1.23
N ASP A 93 -12.65 -13.95 -1.95
CA ASP A 93 -11.84 -13.52 -3.11
C ASP A 93 -10.64 -12.65 -2.71
N PHE A 94 -10.50 -12.34 -1.43
CA PHE A 94 -9.39 -11.53 -0.95
C PHE A 94 -8.06 -12.25 -1.13
N ASN A 95 -7.08 -11.55 -1.69
CA ASN A 95 -5.74 -12.07 -1.91
C ASN A 95 -4.70 -11.10 -1.33
N PHE A 96 -4.14 -11.47 -0.18
CA PHE A 96 -3.09 -10.71 0.50
C PHE A 96 -1.87 -10.50 -0.40
N ASP A 97 -1.50 -11.50 -1.19
CA ASP A 97 -0.28 -11.49 -2.00
C ASP A 97 -0.30 -10.36 -3.02
N LEU A 98 -1.44 -10.09 -3.65
CA LEU A 98 -1.60 -8.96 -4.58
C LEU A 98 -1.36 -7.63 -3.88
N CYS A 99 -1.90 -7.46 -2.69
CA CYS A 99 -1.72 -6.23 -1.90
C CYS A 99 -0.27 -6.06 -1.44
N PHE A 100 0.37 -7.15 -1.06
CA PHE A 100 1.79 -7.17 -0.70
C PHE A 100 2.67 -6.74 -1.87
N TYR A 101 2.47 -7.31 -3.06
CA TYR A 101 3.26 -6.96 -4.24
C TYR A 101 3.00 -5.52 -4.71
N GLU A 102 1.78 -5.03 -4.59
CA GLU A 102 1.47 -3.62 -4.89
C GLU A 102 2.27 -2.68 -3.98
N LEU A 103 2.34 -3.00 -2.68
CA LEU A 103 3.13 -2.22 -1.73
C LEU A 103 4.63 -2.29 -2.02
N VAL A 104 5.13 -3.48 -2.33
CA VAL A 104 6.56 -3.70 -2.68
C VAL A 104 6.95 -2.93 -3.93
N GLU A 105 6.10 -2.91 -4.94
CA GLU A 105 6.33 -2.14 -6.16
C GLU A 105 6.46 -0.64 -5.86
N LEU A 106 5.62 -0.12 -4.98
CA LEU A 106 5.69 1.27 -4.54
C LEU A 106 6.99 1.55 -3.77
N ILE A 107 7.41 0.63 -2.90
CA ILE A 107 8.69 0.73 -2.20
C ILE A 107 9.86 0.75 -3.19
N ALA A 108 9.84 -0.13 -4.19
CA ALA A 108 10.87 -0.18 -5.23
C ALA A 108 10.96 1.15 -5.99
N GLN A 109 9.82 1.73 -6.32
CA GLN A 109 9.73 2.98 -7.05
C GLN A 109 10.31 4.18 -6.28
N HIS A 110 10.17 4.18 -4.97
CA HIS A 110 10.57 5.30 -4.10
C HIS A 110 11.69 4.95 -3.12
N ASN A 111 12.40 3.84 -3.32
CA ASN A 111 13.35 3.30 -2.34
C ASN A 111 14.41 4.31 -1.86
N LYS A 112 14.85 5.24 -2.72
CA LYS A 112 15.86 6.24 -2.37
C LYS A 112 15.40 7.25 -1.32
N LYS A 113 14.09 7.45 -1.20
CA LYS A 113 13.48 8.39 -0.27
C LYS A 113 12.99 7.74 1.02
N LEU A 114 13.04 6.40 1.09
CA LEU A 114 12.43 5.62 2.17
C LEU A 114 13.49 5.03 3.10
N ASP A 115 13.13 4.87 4.37
CA ASP A 115 13.89 4.05 5.31
C ASP A 115 13.59 2.57 5.06
N ILE A 116 14.25 2.00 4.07
CA ILE A 116 13.99 0.63 3.64
C ILE A 116 14.34 -0.41 4.70
N LYS A 117 15.28 -0.12 5.60
CA LYS A 117 15.63 -1.04 6.69
C LYS A 117 14.51 -1.15 7.71
N LEU A 118 13.90 -0.03 8.05
CA LEU A 118 12.76 0.00 8.96
C LEU A 118 11.53 -0.67 8.32
N ILE A 119 11.27 -0.39 7.04
CA ILE A 119 10.19 -1.04 6.29
C ILE A 119 10.39 -2.55 6.24
N TYR A 120 11.60 -3.02 5.92
CA TYR A 120 11.91 -4.46 5.93
C TYR A 120 11.62 -5.09 7.29
N LYS A 121 12.03 -4.44 8.37
CA LYS A 121 11.78 -4.91 9.73
C LYS A 121 10.27 -5.10 10.01
N HIS A 122 9.45 -4.16 9.57
CA HIS A 122 8.00 -4.24 9.72
C HIS A 122 7.38 -5.33 8.84
N LEU A 123 7.80 -5.42 7.58
CA LEU A 123 7.32 -6.47 6.67
C LEU A 123 7.68 -7.86 7.20
N LYS A 124 8.88 -8.04 7.72
CA LYS A 124 9.31 -9.30 8.29
C LYS A 124 8.45 -9.75 9.46
N LYS A 125 7.95 -8.82 10.27
CA LYS A 125 7.04 -9.11 11.38
C LYS A 125 5.66 -9.55 10.90
N ILE A 126 5.18 -8.98 9.80
CA ILE A 126 3.86 -9.29 9.23
C ILE A 126 3.86 -10.66 8.56
N LEU A 127 4.92 -10.98 7.83
CA LEU A 127 5.03 -12.22 7.05
C LEU A 127 5.37 -13.39 7.97
N ASP A 128 4.37 -14.17 8.35
CA ASP A 128 4.58 -15.43 9.06
C ASP A 128 5.21 -16.48 8.14
N LYS A 129 5.57 -17.63 8.70
CA LYS A 129 6.19 -18.73 7.97
C LYS A 129 5.34 -19.21 6.81
N GLN A 130 4.04 -19.28 7.00
CA GLN A 130 3.09 -19.77 6.00
C GLN A 130 2.99 -18.81 4.82
N MET A 131 2.88 -17.51 5.08
CA MET A 131 2.88 -16.47 4.07
C MET A 131 4.20 -16.44 3.29
N THR A 132 5.32 -16.51 3.99
CA THR A 132 6.66 -16.49 3.41
C THR A 132 6.88 -17.71 2.50
N GLN A 133 6.42 -18.87 2.91
CA GLN A 133 6.49 -20.09 2.10
C GLN A 133 5.63 -19.96 0.84
N ARG A 134 4.43 -19.40 0.96
CA ARG A 134 3.53 -19.20 -0.18
C ARG A 134 4.10 -18.18 -1.17
N LEU A 135 4.62 -17.05 -0.66
CA LEU A 135 5.12 -15.96 -1.50
C LEU A 135 6.46 -16.28 -2.16
N PHE A 136 7.38 -16.93 -1.45
CA PHE A 136 8.79 -17.01 -1.85
C PHE A 136 9.35 -18.43 -1.87
N SER A 137 8.57 -19.43 -1.49
CA SER A 137 9.04 -20.82 -1.30
C SER A 137 10.22 -20.93 -0.32
N LYS A 138 10.22 -20.09 0.70
CA LYS A 138 11.22 -20.01 1.77
C LYS A 138 10.54 -19.92 3.12
N ASN A 139 11.24 -20.34 4.18
CA ASN A 139 10.73 -20.27 5.54
C ASN A 139 10.94 -18.91 6.20
N ILE A 140 11.88 -18.12 5.68
CA ILE A 140 12.28 -16.83 6.23
C ILE A 140 12.30 -15.79 5.11
N PHE A 141 11.75 -14.62 5.40
CA PHE A 141 11.86 -13.45 4.53
C PHE A 141 13.23 -12.78 4.76
N ALA A 142 14.21 -13.15 3.95
CA ALA A 142 15.59 -12.68 4.08
C ALA A 142 15.78 -11.31 3.41
N VAL A 143 16.81 -10.57 3.87
CA VAL A 143 17.24 -9.31 3.27
C VAL A 143 17.53 -9.45 1.78
N THR A 144 18.18 -10.54 1.37
CA THR A 144 18.45 -10.84 -0.04
C THR A 144 17.18 -10.80 -0.89
N LYS A 145 16.11 -11.44 -0.42
CA LYS A 145 14.83 -11.45 -1.13
C LYS A 145 14.19 -10.08 -1.16
N PHE A 146 14.24 -9.34 -0.05
CA PHE A 146 13.72 -7.98 -0.01
C PHE A 146 14.45 -7.07 -1.01
N CYS A 147 15.78 -7.13 -1.04
CA CYS A 147 16.59 -6.35 -1.99
C CYS A 147 16.23 -6.69 -3.44
N GLU A 148 16.06 -7.96 -3.75
CA GLU A 148 15.62 -8.43 -5.06
C GLU A 148 14.27 -7.80 -5.45
N LEU A 149 13.30 -7.84 -4.53
CA LEU A 149 11.97 -7.30 -4.77
C LEU A 149 11.94 -5.79 -5.02
N ILE A 150 12.80 -5.04 -4.36
CA ILE A 150 12.83 -3.57 -4.49
C ILE A 150 13.93 -3.07 -5.42
N ASN A 151 14.58 -3.96 -6.16
CA ASN A 151 15.58 -3.62 -7.19
C ASN A 151 16.82 -2.90 -6.66
N ILE A 152 17.36 -3.33 -5.55
CA ILE A 152 18.62 -2.82 -5.02
C ILE A 152 19.59 -3.97 -4.74
N THR A 153 20.89 -3.67 -4.68
CA THR A 153 21.90 -4.64 -4.25
C THR A 153 21.93 -4.73 -2.72
N GLU A 154 22.37 -5.87 -2.19
CA GLU A 154 22.59 -6.00 -0.74
C GLU A 154 23.63 -4.98 -0.25
N GLN A 155 24.69 -4.74 -1.04
CA GLN A 155 25.68 -3.73 -0.72
C GLN A 155 25.04 -2.35 -0.54
N ALA A 156 24.17 -1.93 -1.47
CA ALA A 156 23.44 -0.68 -1.35
C ALA A 156 22.52 -0.65 -0.12
N TYR A 157 21.88 -1.77 0.19
CA TYR A 157 21.02 -1.89 1.37
C TYR A 157 21.82 -1.67 2.66
N TYR A 158 22.95 -2.38 2.82
CA TYR A 158 23.75 -2.27 4.04
C TYR A 158 24.50 -0.93 4.16
N ALA A 159 24.75 -0.25 3.05
CA ALA A 159 25.37 1.07 3.06
C ALA A 159 24.41 2.19 3.53
N ARG A 160 23.09 1.96 3.52
CA ARG A 160 22.12 2.97 3.94
C ARG A 160 22.04 3.09 5.46
N HIS A 161 21.84 4.32 5.92
CA HIS A 161 21.52 4.60 7.31
C HIS A 161 20.02 4.44 7.53
N SER A 162 19.64 3.90 8.69
CA SER A 162 18.26 3.92 9.11
C SER A 162 17.91 5.30 9.67
N GLY A 163 16.73 5.85 9.32
CA GLY A 163 16.24 7.12 9.89
C GLY A 163 16.11 7.10 11.40
N ALA A 164 15.93 5.92 11.99
CA ALA A 164 15.89 5.73 13.43
C ALA A 164 17.28 5.91 14.10
N SER A 165 18.35 6.00 13.32
CA SER A 165 19.73 6.15 13.79
C SER A 165 20.19 7.60 13.82
N LEU A 166 19.35 8.54 13.41
CA LEU A 166 19.69 9.97 13.36
C LEU A 166 19.29 10.69 14.66
#